data_462285c16e3808a124482a1d81ea3210
#
_entry.id   462285c16e3808a124482a1d81ea3210
#
_cell.length_a   1.000
_cell.length_b   1.000
_cell.length_c   1.000
_cell.angle_alpha   90.00
_cell.angle_beta   90.00
_cell.angle_gamma   90.00
#
_symmetry.space_group_name_H-M   'P 1'
#
loop_
_entity.id
_entity.type
_entity.pdbx_description
1 polymer ?
#
loop_
_entity_poly.entity_id
_entity_poly.type
_entity_poly.pdbx_seq_one_letter_code
_entity_poly.pdbx_strand_id
1 'polypeptide(L)'
;MSKKVTAAGIFIINKEGRLLVCHPTNHKPDFWSIPKGKVETLETPKDGAIRETFEETNIDLSVYQDKLIQLDTVLYSHKKKELVPFILFEADCDGLDLSKCDIKCNSNVPSDRGGFPEMDDFQFVSLEDAKLLLHETQVACLDKITKCKEILVKS
;
A
#
# COMPACT_ATOMS: atom_id res chain seq x y z
N MET A 1 15.10 -10.60 -23.59
CA MET A 1 14.10 -9.58 -23.27
C MET A 1 13.93 -9.47 -21.77
N SER A 2 14.08 -8.29 -21.25
CA SER A 2 13.83 -8.06 -19.84
C SER A 2 12.34 -8.05 -19.57
N LYS A 3 11.88 -8.90 -18.65
CA LYS A 3 10.47 -8.90 -18.23
C LYS A 3 10.21 -7.70 -17.33
N LYS A 4 9.04 -7.09 -17.49
CA LYS A 4 8.57 -6.04 -16.61
C LYS A 4 8.32 -6.63 -15.23
N VAL A 5 8.81 -5.98 -14.17
CA VAL A 5 8.51 -6.36 -12.79
C VAL A 5 7.18 -5.74 -12.39
N THR A 6 6.27 -6.56 -11.89
CA THR A 6 4.98 -6.09 -11.40
C THR A 6 4.98 -6.09 -9.88
N ALA A 7 4.71 -4.92 -9.29
CA ALA A 7 4.44 -4.78 -7.87
C ALA A 7 2.95 -4.52 -7.68
N ALA A 8 2.43 -4.86 -6.51
CA ALA A 8 1.05 -4.54 -6.14
C ALA A 8 1.03 -4.02 -4.71
N GLY A 9 0.09 -3.13 -4.41
CA GLY A 9 -0.01 -2.54 -3.09
C GLY A 9 -1.40 -1.99 -2.82
N ILE A 10 -1.64 -1.64 -1.57
CA ILE A 10 -2.95 -1.19 -1.13
C ILE A 10 -2.84 0.16 -0.43
N PHE A 11 -3.64 1.13 -0.92
CA PHE A 11 -3.88 2.40 -0.24
C PHE A 11 -4.98 2.16 0.78
N ILE A 12 -4.61 2.08 2.06
CA ILE A 12 -5.56 1.79 3.15
C ILE A 12 -6.00 3.11 3.77
N ILE A 13 -7.29 3.43 3.63
CA ILE A 13 -7.88 4.67 4.13
C ILE A 13 -8.72 4.36 5.38
N ASN A 14 -8.36 4.97 6.50
CA ASN A 14 -9.10 4.74 7.75
C ASN A 14 -10.40 5.56 7.80
N LYS A 15 -11.17 5.39 8.88
CA LYS A 15 -12.47 6.06 9.04
C LYS A 15 -12.37 7.59 9.08
N GLU A 16 -11.21 8.12 9.46
CA GLU A 16 -10.97 9.58 9.45
C GLU A 16 -10.51 10.08 8.10
N GLY A 17 -10.41 9.21 7.07
CA GLY A 17 -9.98 9.59 5.74
C GLY A 17 -8.48 9.72 5.58
N ARG A 18 -7.71 9.14 6.49
CA ARG A 18 -6.24 9.19 6.45
C ARG A 18 -5.67 7.91 5.84
N LEU A 19 -4.53 8.05 5.20
CA LEU A 19 -3.82 6.98 4.51
C LEU A 19 -2.75 6.37 5.41
N LEU A 20 -2.70 5.04 5.45
CA LEU A 20 -1.60 4.33 6.11
C LEU A 20 -0.35 4.42 5.25
N VAL A 21 0.73 4.95 5.83
CA VAL A 21 2.05 4.99 5.18
C VAL A 21 3.08 4.30 6.07
N CYS A 22 4.05 3.65 5.44
CA CYS A 22 5.09 2.86 6.09
C CYS A 22 6.45 3.47 5.78
N HIS A 23 7.33 3.53 6.76
CA HIS A 23 8.69 4.04 6.58
C HIS A 23 9.66 2.88 6.32
N PRO A 24 10.28 2.82 5.13
CA PRO A 24 11.31 1.80 4.87
C PRO A 24 12.53 2.03 5.76
N THR A 25 12.99 0.97 6.40
CA THR A 25 14.14 1.02 7.32
C THR A 25 15.37 1.58 6.60
N ASN A 26 16.09 2.47 7.26
CA ASN A 26 17.31 3.12 6.76
C ASN A 26 17.12 4.09 5.60
N HIS A 27 15.88 4.41 5.22
CA HIS A 27 15.61 5.47 4.26
C HIS A 27 15.48 6.83 4.95
N LYS A 28 15.44 7.90 4.14
CA LYS A 28 15.31 9.26 4.67
C LYS A 28 14.03 9.41 5.49
N PRO A 29 14.02 10.28 6.53
CA PRO A 29 12.83 10.44 7.39
C PRO A 29 11.56 10.86 6.65
N ASP A 30 11.68 11.52 5.50
CA ASP A 30 10.55 11.99 4.70
C ASP A 30 10.22 11.07 3.52
N PHE A 31 10.85 9.90 3.44
CA PHE A 31 10.56 8.91 2.40
C PHE A 31 9.68 7.80 2.96
N TRP A 32 8.41 7.79 2.57
CA TRP A 32 7.41 6.83 3.03
C TRP A 32 6.75 6.15 1.83
N SER A 33 6.08 5.04 2.09
CA SER A 33 5.45 4.23 1.06
C SER A 33 4.15 3.61 1.57
N ILE A 34 3.26 3.29 0.64
CA ILE A 34 2.17 2.36 0.96
C ILE A 34 2.76 0.96 1.09
N PRO A 35 2.09 0.04 1.79
CA PRO A 35 2.51 -1.37 1.79
C PRO A 35 2.36 -1.93 0.37
N LYS A 36 3.45 -2.47 -0.16
CA LYS A 36 3.52 -3.00 -1.53
C LYS A 36 4.72 -3.90 -1.70
N GLY A 37 4.69 -4.70 -2.74
CA GLY A 37 5.85 -5.50 -3.10
C GLY A 37 5.62 -6.26 -4.39
N LYS A 38 6.63 -7.05 -4.77
CA LYS A 38 6.64 -7.79 -6.02
C LYS A 38 5.57 -8.88 -6.03
N VAL A 39 4.80 -8.94 -7.12
CA VAL A 39 3.86 -10.02 -7.37
C VAL A 39 4.67 -11.25 -7.81
N GLU A 40 4.41 -12.38 -7.15
CA GLU A 40 5.14 -13.61 -7.42
C GLU A 40 4.51 -14.39 -8.58
N THR A 41 5.29 -15.34 -9.14
CA THR A 41 4.83 -16.20 -10.22
C THR A 41 3.58 -16.97 -9.74
N LEU A 42 2.55 -17.01 -10.59
CA LEU A 42 1.27 -17.68 -10.31
C LEU A 42 0.38 -16.98 -9.28
N GLU A 43 0.81 -15.81 -8.81
CA GLU A 43 0.03 -14.99 -7.89
C GLU A 43 -0.68 -13.90 -8.68
N THR A 44 -1.95 -13.61 -8.34
CA THR A 44 -2.63 -12.44 -8.93
C THR A 44 -2.13 -11.17 -8.26
N PRO A 45 -2.22 -10.01 -8.93
CA PRO A 45 -1.86 -8.74 -8.27
C PRO A 45 -2.64 -8.49 -6.98
N LYS A 46 -3.92 -8.85 -6.94
CA LYS A 46 -4.73 -8.69 -5.72
C LYS A 46 -4.17 -9.53 -4.57
N ASP A 47 -3.88 -10.80 -4.83
CA ASP A 47 -3.33 -11.69 -3.80
C ASP A 47 -1.95 -11.22 -3.36
N GLY A 48 -1.14 -10.74 -4.29
CA GLY A 48 0.17 -10.17 -3.98
C GLY A 48 0.07 -8.93 -3.09
N ALA A 49 -0.89 -8.05 -3.38
CA ALA A 49 -1.11 -6.85 -2.59
C ALA A 49 -1.55 -7.20 -1.16
N ILE A 50 -2.42 -8.20 -1.00
CA ILE A 50 -2.88 -8.66 0.31
C ILE A 50 -1.71 -9.27 1.09
N ARG A 51 -0.92 -10.12 0.45
CA ARG A 51 0.24 -10.77 1.07
C ARG A 51 1.28 -9.73 1.51
N GLU A 52 1.65 -8.81 0.63
CA GLU A 52 2.63 -7.77 0.94
C GLU A 52 2.14 -6.85 2.06
N THR A 53 0.86 -6.52 2.09
CA THR A 53 0.28 -5.73 3.17
C THR A 53 0.44 -6.44 4.51
N PHE A 54 0.16 -7.74 4.57
CA PHE A 54 0.35 -8.50 5.78
C PHE A 54 1.82 -8.57 6.20
N GLU A 55 2.71 -8.81 5.25
CA GLU A 55 4.14 -8.88 5.53
C GLU A 55 4.69 -7.56 6.08
N GLU A 56 4.26 -6.43 5.53
CA GLU A 56 4.80 -5.12 5.88
C GLU A 56 4.07 -4.45 7.04
N THR A 57 2.81 -4.79 7.31
CA THR A 57 2.01 -4.10 8.34
C THR A 57 1.33 -5.01 9.35
N ASN A 58 1.34 -6.31 9.14
CA ASN A 58 0.60 -7.29 9.96
C ASN A 58 -0.93 -7.17 9.81
N ILE A 59 -1.41 -6.40 8.85
CA ILE A 59 -2.85 -6.27 8.59
C ILE A 59 -3.25 -7.31 7.54
N ASP A 60 -4.14 -8.25 7.93
CA ASP A 60 -4.63 -9.30 7.04
C ASP A 60 -5.97 -8.86 6.43
N LEU A 61 -5.95 -8.58 5.13
CA LEU A 61 -7.12 -8.13 4.38
C LEU A 61 -7.74 -9.24 3.53
N SER A 62 -7.36 -10.50 3.77
CA SER A 62 -7.82 -11.62 2.93
C SER A 62 -9.34 -11.80 2.93
N VAL A 63 -10.02 -11.47 4.04
CA VAL A 63 -11.48 -11.58 4.13
C VAL A 63 -12.20 -10.39 3.48
N TYR A 64 -11.47 -9.36 3.05
CA TYR A 64 -12.02 -8.15 2.43
C TYR A 64 -11.64 -8.02 0.96
N GLN A 65 -11.32 -9.12 0.29
CA GLN A 65 -10.88 -9.13 -1.11
C GLN A 65 -11.87 -8.42 -2.04
N ASP A 66 -13.16 -8.60 -1.79
CA ASP A 66 -14.22 -8.01 -2.59
C ASP A 66 -14.42 -6.50 -2.33
N LYS A 67 -13.74 -5.97 -1.31
CA LYS A 67 -13.80 -4.54 -0.99
C LYS A 67 -12.64 -3.76 -1.62
N LEU A 68 -11.64 -4.45 -2.17
CA LEU A 68 -10.52 -3.81 -2.83
C LEU A 68 -10.95 -3.21 -4.17
N ILE A 69 -10.62 -1.94 -4.38
CA ILE A 69 -10.91 -1.23 -5.63
C ILE A 69 -9.61 -1.13 -6.40
N GLN A 70 -9.55 -1.77 -7.57
CA GLN A 70 -8.34 -1.72 -8.40
C GLN A 70 -8.31 -0.43 -9.20
N LEU A 71 -7.18 0.26 -9.16
CA LEU A 71 -6.90 1.44 -9.98
C LEU A 71 -6.09 1.04 -11.22
N ASP A 72 -5.96 1.99 -12.16
CA ASP A 72 -5.11 1.77 -13.33
C ASP A 72 -3.66 1.55 -12.93
N THR A 73 -3.01 0.62 -13.63
CA THR A 73 -1.60 0.33 -13.43
C THR A 73 -0.75 1.57 -13.71
N VAL A 74 0.23 1.84 -12.85
CA VAL A 74 1.13 2.97 -12.98
C VAL A 74 2.53 2.47 -13.35
N LEU A 75 3.12 3.05 -14.40
CA LEU A 75 4.47 2.71 -14.82
C LEU A 75 5.50 3.58 -14.10
N TYR A 76 6.61 2.98 -13.69
CA TYR A 76 7.75 3.73 -13.19
C TYR A 76 8.46 4.43 -14.36
N SER A 77 9.25 5.47 -14.07
CA SER A 77 9.90 6.29 -15.08
C SER A 77 10.77 5.49 -16.06
N HIS A 78 11.42 4.42 -15.56
CA HIS A 78 12.25 3.55 -16.43
C HIS A 78 11.44 2.50 -17.20
N LYS A 79 10.13 2.41 -16.99
CA LYS A 79 9.18 1.53 -17.69
C LYS A 79 9.45 0.03 -17.54
N LYS A 80 10.38 -0.38 -16.68
CA LYS A 80 10.70 -1.79 -16.42
C LYS A 80 9.96 -2.32 -15.18
N LYS A 81 9.29 -1.44 -14.46
CA LYS A 81 8.51 -1.78 -13.27
C LYS A 81 7.16 -1.09 -13.35
N GLU A 82 6.14 -1.80 -12.90
CA GLU A 82 4.79 -1.25 -12.83
C GLU A 82 4.19 -1.54 -11.45
N LEU A 83 3.27 -0.69 -11.03
CA LEU A 83 2.52 -0.86 -9.79
C LEU A 83 1.05 -1.04 -10.13
N VAL A 84 0.47 -2.15 -9.65
CA VAL A 84 -0.99 -2.36 -9.69
C VAL A 84 -1.54 -1.90 -8.34
N PRO A 85 -2.19 -0.73 -8.27
CA PRO A 85 -2.64 -0.19 -7.00
C PRO A 85 -4.09 -0.58 -6.70
N PHE A 86 -4.37 -0.81 -5.43
CA PHE A 86 -5.73 -1.04 -4.92
C PHE A 86 -6.03 -0.02 -3.83
N ILE A 87 -7.31 0.28 -3.63
CA ILE A 87 -7.77 1.11 -2.52
C ILE A 87 -8.66 0.27 -1.62
N LEU A 88 -8.50 0.43 -0.31
CA LEU A 88 -9.40 -0.13 0.68
C LEU A 88 -9.87 0.97 1.62
N PHE A 89 -11.19 1.12 1.75
CA PHE A 89 -11.78 2.04 2.73
C PHE A 89 -12.20 1.24 3.95
N GLU A 90 -11.67 1.57 5.13
CA GLU A 90 -12.06 0.90 6.37
C GLU A 90 -13.57 0.95 6.58
N ALA A 91 -14.21 2.05 6.20
CA ALA A 91 -15.65 2.23 6.36
C ALA A 91 -16.49 1.19 5.60
N ASP A 92 -15.93 0.57 4.56
CA ASP A 92 -16.61 -0.44 3.75
C ASP A 92 -16.37 -1.86 4.25
N CYS A 93 -15.56 -2.02 5.29
CA CYS A 93 -15.10 -3.33 5.78
C CYS A 93 -15.67 -3.62 7.16
N ASP A 94 -16.82 -4.30 7.19
CA ASP A 94 -17.45 -4.68 8.45
C ASP A 94 -16.51 -5.55 9.29
N GLY A 95 -16.35 -5.18 10.55
CA GLY A 95 -15.48 -5.92 11.47
C GLY A 95 -14.02 -5.50 11.46
N LEU A 96 -13.61 -4.67 10.50
CA LEU A 96 -12.25 -4.14 10.50
C LEU A 96 -12.18 -2.89 11.36
N ASP A 97 -11.26 -2.89 12.31
CA ASP A 97 -10.98 -1.70 13.14
C ASP A 97 -9.47 -1.48 13.16
N LEU A 98 -9.01 -0.58 12.30
CA LEU A 98 -7.57 -0.30 12.14
C LEU A 98 -6.95 0.29 13.41
N SER A 99 -7.76 0.98 14.24
CA SER A 99 -7.25 1.54 15.51
C SER A 99 -6.87 0.46 16.52
N LYS A 100 -7.40 -0.76 16.35
CA LYS A 100 -7.11 -1.89 17.23
C LYS A 100 -6.13 -2.89 16.61
N CYS A 101 -5.70 -2.68 15.37
CA CYS A 101 -4.73 -3.56 14.74
C CYS A 101 -3.34 -3.35 15.35
N ASP A 102 -2.63 -4.46 15.56
CA ASP A 102 -1.23 -4.42 15.97
C ASP A 102 -0.38 -4.26 14.69
N ILE A 103 -0.08 -3.01 14.33
CA ILE A 103 0.63 -2.71 13.11
C ILE A 103 2.13 -2.87 13.34
N LYS A 104 2.74 -3.81 12.64
CA LYS A 104 4.17 -4.12 12.75
C LYS A 104 4.63 -4.82 11.48
N CYS A 105 5.92 -4.72 11.19
CA CYS A 105 6.50 -5.39 10.03
C CYS A 105 6.81 -6.85 10.35
N ASN A 106 6.33 -7.77 9.50
CA ASN A 106 6.58 -9.20 9.63
C ASN A 106 7.66 -9.70 8.67
N SER A 107 8.18 -8.83 7.80
CA SER A 107 9.18 -9.20 6.80
C SER A 107 10.51 -8.55 7.09
N ASN A 108 11.59 -9.27 6.79
CA ASN A 108 12.94 -8.77 6.97
C ASN A 108 13.67 -8.71 5.64
N VAL A 109 14.59 -7.76 5.53
CA VAL A 109 15.56 -7.72 4.45
C VAL A 109 16.42 -8.97 4.57
N PRO A 110 16.87 -9.59 3.43
CA PRO A 110 17.75 -10.77 3.50
C PRO A 110 18.94 -10.57 4.42
N SER A 111 19.38 -11.65 5.10
CA SER A 111 20.45 -11.59 6.09
C SER A 111 21.77 -11.06 5.52
N ASP A 112 22.05 -11.32 4.23
CA ASP A 112 23.24 -10.80 3.56
C ASP A 112 23.20 -9.29 3.34
N ARG A 113 22.02 -8.65 3.53
CA ARG A 113 21.83 -7.20 3.43
C ARG A 113 21.53 -6.57 4.77
N GLY A 114 21.67 -7.31 5.89
CA GLY A 114 21.50 -6.78 7.24
C GLY A 114 20.43 -7.47 8.09
N GLY A 115 19.46 -8.14 7.47
CA GLY A 115 18.44 -8.91 8.20
C GLY A 115 17.46 -8.08 9.04
N PHE A 116 17.43 -6.75 8.87
CA PHE A 116 16.54 -5.87 9.64
C PHE A 116 15.13 -5.88 9.05
N PRO A 117 14.10 -5.46 9.83
CA PRO A 117 12.74 -5.34 9.29
C PRO A 117 12.69 -4.38 8.11
N GLU A 118 11.89 -4.71 7.09
CA GLU A 118 11.77 -3.86 5.90
C GLU A 118 11.19 -2.50 6.22
N MET A 119 10.26 -2.43 7.17
CA MET A 119 9.62 -1.19 7.62
C MET A 119 9.87 -0.99 9.11
N ASP A 120 10.13 0.26 9.51
CA ASP A 120 10.44 0.58 10.91
C ASP A 120 9.45 1.55 11.56
N ASP A 121 8.53 2.12 10.80
CA ASP A 121 7.54 3.05 11.35
C ASP A 121 6.28 3.06 10.49
N PHE A 122 5.15 3.43 11.10
CA PHE A 122 3.82 3.44 10.47
C PHE A 122 3.05 4.67 10.96
N GLN A 123 2.35 5.33 10.03
CA GLN A 123 1.52 6.48 10.37
C GLN A 123 0.29 6.52 9.49
N PHE A 124 -0.79 7.09 10.03
CA PHE A 124 -1.95 7.49 9.23
C PHE A 124 -1.84 8.98 9.00
N VAL A 125 -1.75 9.39 7.74
CA VAL A 125 -1.55 10.78 7.36
C VAL A 125 -2.67 11.27 6.45
N SER A 126 -2.88 12.59 6.41
CA SER A 126 -3.82 13.17 5.45
C SER A 126 -3.33 12.94 4.03
N LEU A 127 -4.23 12.97 3.05
CA LEU A 127 -3.84 12.84 1.65
C LEU A 127 -2.92 13.97 1.21
N GLU A 128 -3.08 15.16 1.80
CA GLU A 128 -2.20 16.30 1.52
C GLU A 128 -0.77 16.02 1.99
N ASP A 129 -0.61 15.50 3.21
CA ASP A 129 0.72 15.15 3.72
C ASP A 129 1.32 14.00 2.92
N ALA A 130 0.50 13.05 2.48
CA ALA A 130 0.97 11.92 1.68
C ALA A 130 1.65 12.38 0.39
N LYS A 131 1.21 13.47 -0.22
CA LYS A 131 1.82 14.01 -1.43
C LYS A 131 3.29 14.38 -1.22
N LEU A 132 3.68 14.71 0.00
CA LEU A 132 5.05 15.10 0.34
C LEU A 132 5.92 13.92 0.75
N LEU A 133 5.30 12.77 1.05
CA LEU A 133 5.99 11.62 1.63
C LEU A 133 6.18 10.48 0.64
N LEU A 134 5.26 10.31 -0.31
CA LEU A 134 5.23 9.16 -1.20
C LEU A 134 6.01 9.38 -2.49
N HIS A 135 6.48 8.28 -3.07
CA HIS A 135 7.07 8.29 -4.40
C HIS A 135 6.04 8.80 -5.44
N GLU A 136 6.53 9.45 -6.49
CA GLU A 136 5.66 10.05 -7.53
C GLU A 136 4.65 9.07 -8.14
N THR A 137 5.02 7.79 -8.30
CA THR A 137 4.10 6.76 -8.81
C THR A 137 2.90 6.57 -7.90
N GLN A 138 3.11 6.68 -6.59
CA GLN A 138 2.05 6.55 -5.60
C GLN A 138 1.25 7.83 -5.46
N VAL A 139 1.91 8.99 -5.54
CA VAL A 139 1.24 10.30 -5.52
C VAL A 139 0.22 10.40 -6.66
N ALA A 140 0.55 9.86 -7.83
CA ALA A 140 -0.35 9.86 -8.98
C ALA A 140 -1.69 9.17 -8.70
N CYS A 141 -1.73 8.25 -7.71
CA CYS A 141 -2.96 7.55 -7.34
C CYS A 141 -3.84 8.34 -6.37
N LEU A 142 -3.29 9.34 -5.68
CA LEU A 142 -4.02 10.06 -4.62
C LEU A 142 -5.24 10.80 -5.12
N ASP A 143 -5.17 11.40 -6.31
CA ASP A 143 -6.32 12.09 -6.90
C ASP A 143 -7.46 11.13 -7.19
N LYS A 144 -7.14 9.89 -7.58
CA LYS A 144 -8.15 8.85 -7.85
C LYS A 144 -8.83 8.43 -6.56
N ILE A 145 -8.10 8.40 -5.44
CA ILE A 145 -8.67 8.09 -4.12
C ILE A 145 -9.68 9.16 -3.73
N THR A 146 -9.33 10.43 -3.91
CA THR A 146 -10.22 11.55 -3.62
C THR A 146 -11.51 11.46 -4.45
N LYS A 147 -11.39 11.13 -5.74
CA LYS A 147 -12.55 10.95 -6.63
C LYS A 147 -13.45 9.80 -6.18
N CYS A 148 -12.87 8.68 -5.75
CA CYS A 148 -13.64 7.56 -5.23
C CYS A 148 -14.40 7.93 -3.97
N LYS A 149 -13.77 8.68 -3.05
CA LYS A 149 -14.43 9.20 -1.85
C LYS A 149 -15.60 10.11 -2.18
N GLU A 150 -15.44 11.01 -3.14
CA GLU A 150 -16.49 11.93 -3.57
C GLU A 150 -17.70 11.17 -4.12
N ILE A 151 -17.47 10.14 -4.92
CA ILE A 151 -18.55 9.30 -5.47
C ILE A 151 -19.30 8.60 -4.36
N LEU A 152 -18.60 8.05 -3.37
CA LEU A 152 -19.21 7.36 -2.23
C LEU A 152 -20.04 8.30 -1.37
N VAL A 153 -19.56 9.52 -1.16
CA VAL A 153 -20.29 10.53 -0.37
C VAL A 153 -21.53 11.02 -1.09
N LYS A 154 -21.52 11.07 -2.42
CA LYS A 154 -22.65 11.54 -3.24
C LYS A 154 -23.70 10.46 -3.49
N SER A 155 -23.37 9.21 -3.24
CA SER A 155 -24.32 8.11 -3.37
C SER A 155 -25.04 7.87 -2.05
#